data_9b38dd63bb530cf074c9be2d855a1df4
#
_entry.id   9b38dd63bb530cf074c9be2d855a1df4
#
_cell.length_a   1.000
_cell.length_b   1.000
_cell.length_c   1.000
_cell.angle_alpha   90.00
_cell.angle_beta   90.00
_cell.angle_gamma   90.00
#
_symmetry.space_group_name_H-M   'P 1'
#
loop_
_entity.id
_entity.type
_entity.pdbx_description
1 polymer ?
#
loop_
_entity_poly.entity_id
_entity_poly.type
_entity_poly.pdbx_seq_one_letter_code
_entity_poly.pdbx_strand_id
1 'polypeptide(L)'
;MEPNKSLMILVAGPYRSGTNDNPELIAANVQQMTDAALRIYKKGHLPVMGEWFALPLIEASGSRKVGDAIFNEIFHPVAVQLIEHCDAVLRIG
;
A
#
# COMPACT_ATOMS: atom_id res chain seq x y z
N MET A 1 -21.19 20.07 -10.50
CA MET A 1 -20.70 18.99 -9.78
C MET A 1 -20.56 17.76 -10.60
N GLU A 2 -19.57 17.07 -10.42
CA GLU A 2 -19.45 15.90 -11.10
C GLU A 2 -20.13 14.83 -10.46
N PRO A 3 -20.93 14.09 -11.19
CA PRO A 3 -21.56 12.92 -10.62
C PRO A 3 -20.49 11.92 -10.24
N ASN A 4 -19.32 12.03 -10.84
CA ASN A 4 -18.29 11.07 -10.61
C ASN A 4 -17.15 11.70 -9.85
N LYS A 5 -17.41 12.13 -8.63
CA LYS A 5 -16.36 12.69 -7.82
C LYS A 5 -15.25 11.66 -7.62
N SER A 6 -14.01 12.08 -7.84
CA SER A 6 -12.87 11.22 -7.63
C SER A 6 -12.68 10.96 -6.13
N LEU A 7 -12.54 9.70 -5.77
CA LEU A 7 -12.27 9.31 -4.40
C LEU A 7 -10.82 8.90 -4.28
N MET A 8 -10.24 9.13 -3.10
CA MET A 8 -8.92 8.59 -2.78
C MET A 8 -9.14 7.25 -2.10
N ILE A 9 -8.69 6.18 -2.74
CA ILE A 9 -8.96 4.83 -2.30
C ILE A 9 -7.67 4.12 -1.93
N LEU A 10 -7.57 3.68 -0.68
CA LEU A 10 -6.42 2.91 -0.24
C LEU A 10 -6.58 1.47 -0.68
N VAL A 11 -5.62 0.97 -1.44
CA VAL A 11 -5.59 -0.44 -1.79
C VAL A 11 -4.83 -1.18 -0.71
N ALA A 12 -5.52 -2.02 0.04
CA ALA A 12 -4.93 -2.78 1.14
C ALA A 12 -4.90 -4.25 0.78
N GLY A 13 -3.80 -4.89 1.02
CA GLY A 13 -3.67 -6.31 0.71
C GLY A 13 -2.39 -6.88 1.30
N PRO A 14 -2.09 -8.13 1.01
CA PRO A 14 -0.92 -8.76 1.57
C PRO A 14 0.36 -8.17 0.98
N TYR A 15 1.32 -7.89 1.83
CA TYR A 15 2.66 -7.49 1.42
C TYR A 15 3.63 -8.62 1.79
N ARG A 16 3.77 -8.88 3.07
CA ARG A 16 4.64 -9.96 3.56
C ARG A 16 3.91 -11.27 3.83
N SER A 17 2.59 -11.22 4.00
CA SER A 17 1.82 -12.40 4.38
C SER A 17 1.98 -13.53 3.39
N GLY A 18 2.29 -14.71 3.91
CA GLY A 18 2.40 -15.90 3.08
C GLY A 18 3.65 -15.96 2.23
N THR A 19 4.62 -15.05 2.44
CA THR A 19 5.80 -14.98 1.58
C THR A 19 7.06 -15.51 2.23
N ASN A 20 7.06 -15.68 3.55
CA ASN A 20 8.25 -16.07 4.29
C ASN A 20 9.40 -15.12 3.99
N ASP A 21 9.07 -13.85 3.76
CA ASP A 21 10.00 -12.77 3.39
C ASP A 21 10.78 -13.07 2.10
N ASN A 22 10.23 -13.92 1.24
CA ASN A 22 10.82 -14.20 -0.07
C ASN A 22 10.55 -12.99 -0.98
N PRO A 23 11.59 -12.33 -1.52
CA PRO A 23 11.40 -11.11 -2.32
C PRO A 23 10.52 -11.31 -3.56
N GLU A 24 10.58 -12.48 -4.18
CA GLU A 24 9.77 -12.73 -5.37
C GLU A 24 8.30 -12.83 -5.04
N LEU A 25 7.97 -13.44 -3.90
CA LEU A 25 6.58 -13.55 -3.47
C LEU A 25 6.05 -12.22 -2.98
N ILE A 26 6.88 -11.43 -2.31
CA ILE A 26 6.50 -10.08 -1.91
C ILE A 26 6.21 -9.24 -3.15
N ALA A 27 7.07 -9.33 -4.18
CA ALA A 27 6.86 -8.60 -5.42
C ALA A 27 5.56 -9.02 -6.10
N ALA A 28 5.20 -10.30 -6.04
CA ALA A 28 3.95 -10.77 -6.61
C ALA A 28 2.75 -10.19 -5.88
N ASN A 29 2.82 -10.08 -4.54
CA ASN A 29 1.77 -9.44 -3.77
C ASN A 29 1.61 -7.97 -4.15
N VAL A 30 2.73 -7.25 -4.27
CA VAL A 30 2.71 -5.84 -4.67
C VAL A 30 2.12 -5.71 -6.07
N GLN A 31 2.45 -6.63 -6.98
CA GLN A 31 1.92 -6.57 -8.32
C GLN A 31 0.40 -6.73 -8.34
N GLN A 32 -0.13 -7.62 -7.51
CA GLN A 32 -1.58 -7.79 -7.43
C GLN A 32 -2.25 -6.50 -6.96
N MET A 33 -1.67 -5.83 -5.96
CA MET A 33 -2.22 -4.57 -5.47
C MET A 33 -2.10 -3.48 -6.52
N THR A 34 -0.98 -3.43 -7.24
CA THR A 34 -0.78 -2.44 -8.29
C THR A 34 -1.77 -2.64 -9.42
N ASP A 35 -2.08 -3.89 -9.77
CA ASP A 35 -3.07 -4.18 -10.80
C ASP A 35 -4.45 -3.70 -10.37
N ALA A 36 -4.80 -3.90 -9.10
CA ALA A 36 -6.06 -3.40 -8.56
C ALA A 36 -6.08 -1.88 -8.57
N ALA A 37 -4.96 -1.24 -8.22
CA ALA A 37 -4.83 0.21 -8.23
C ALA A 37 -5.05 0.77 -9.64
N LEU A 38 -4.52 0.10 -10.65
CA LEU A 38 -4.70 0.53 -12.03
C LEU A 38 -6.17 0.50 -12.42
N ARG A 39 -6.89 -0.54 -12.01
CA ARG A 39 -8.33 -0.62 -12.29
C ARG A 39 -9.10 0.51 -11.62
N ILE A 40 -8.71 0.87 -10.39
CA ILE A 40 -9.32 2.00 -9.67
C ILE A 40 -9.07 3.29 -10.42
N TYR A 41 -7.84 3.49 -10.86
CA TYR A 41 -7.48 4.70 -11.61
C TYR A 41 -8.30 4.81 -12.90
N LYS A 42 -8.47 3.70 -13.61
CA LYS A 42 -9.21 3.69 -14.85
C LYS A 42 -10.70 3.99 -14.64
N LYS A 43 -11.19 3.81 -13.43
CA LYS A 43 -12.58 4.16 -13.09
C LYS A 43 -12.73 5.61 -12.63
N GLY A 44 -11.65 6.37 -12.64
CA GLY A 44 -11.71 7.79 -12.30
C GLY A 44 -11.39 8.13 -10.86
N HIS A 45 -10.81 7.19 -10.10
CA HIS A 45 -10.45 7.44 -8.72
C HIS A 45 -8.95 7.46 -8.54
N LEU A 46 -8.48 7.97 -7.41
CA LEU A 46 -7.06 8.03 -7.11
C LEU A 46 -6.69 6.87 -6.19
N PRO A 47 -5.93 5.89 -6.70
CA PRO A 47 -5.48 4.80 -5.83
C PRO A 47 -4.24 5.20 -5.07
N VAL A 48 -4.13 4.73 -3.83
CA VAL A 48 -2.89 4.85 -3.07
C VAL A 48 -2.60 3.52 -2.40
N MET A 49 -1.34 3.22 -2.20
CA MET A 49 -0.91 2.03 -1.49
C MET A 49 0.03 2.46 -0.38
N GLY A 50 -0.09 1.81 0.79
CA GLY A 50 0.78 2.12 1.91
C GLY A 50 2.24 1.93 1.58
N GLU A 51 2.54 0.92 0.76
CA GLU A 51 3.91 0.63 0.35
C GLU A 51 4.55 1.79 -0.39
N TRP A 52 3.79 2.50 -1.21
CA TRP A 52 4.33 3.63 -1.96
C TRP A 52 4.82 4.75 -1.04
N PHE A 53 4.17 4.89 0.12
CA PHE A 53 4.51 5.95 1.08
C PHE A 53 5.51 5.46 2.12
N ALA A 54 5.33 4.25 2.61
CA ALA A 54 6.13 3.74 3.71
C ALA A 54 7.52 3.30 3.29
N LEU A 55 7.64 2.60 2.16
CA LEU A 55 8.92 2.01 1.80
C LEU A 55 10.05 3.02 1.60
N PRO A 56 9.83 4.15 0.93
CA PRO A 56 10.90 5.15 0.82
C PRO A 56 11.30 5.72 2.18
N LEU A 57 10.34 5.90 3.09
CA LEU A 57 10.64 6.42 4.42
C LEU A 57 11.43 5.41 5.25
N ILE A 58 11.07 4.14 5.10
CA ILE A 58 11.75 3.05 5.79
C ILE A 58 13.20 2.99 5.32
N GLU A 59 13.42 3.06 4.03
CA GLU A 59 14.75 3.02 3.47
C GLU A 59 15.57 4.22 3.94
N ALA A 60 14.98 5.41 3.90
CA ALA A 60 15.65 6.62 4.34
C ALA A 60 16.01 6.59 5.82
N SER A 61 15.26 5.83 6.62
CA SER A 61 15.52 5.70 8.05
C SER A 61 16.57 4.65 8.39
N GLY A 62 17.13 3.99 7.39
CA GLY A 62 18.22 3.06 7.61
C GLY A 62 17.81 1.60 7.82
N SER A 63 16.57 1.25 7.49
CA SER A 63 16.17 -0.14 7.55
C SER A 63 16.97 -0.98 6.57
N ARG A 64 17.42 -2.15 7.01
CA ARG A 64 18.24 -2.99 6.17
C ARG A 64 17.53 -4.19 5.63
N LYS A 65 16.37 -4.53 6.21
CA LYS A 65 15.61 -5.64 5.70
C LYS A 65 14.15 -5.52 6.10
N VAL A 66 13.31 -6.14 5.30
CA VAL A 66 11.87 -6.19 5.55
C VAL A 66 11.62 -6.83 6.91
N GLY A 67 10.83 -6.18 7.72
CA GLY A 67 10.42 -6.71 9.01
C GLY A 67 11.34 -6.39 10.18
N ASP A 68 12.39 -5.59 9.97
CA ASP A 68 13.23 -5.19 11.10
C ASP A 68 12.48 -4.13 11.93
N ALA A 69 13.09 -3.70 13.03
CA ALA A 69 12.43 -2.78 13.94
C ALA A 69 12.06 -1.46 13.27
N ILE A 70 12.95 -0.91 12.44
CA ILE A 70 12.71 0.34 11.74
C ILE A 70 11.54 0.18 10.77
N PHE A 71 11.50 -0.94 10.06
CA PHE A 71 10.41 -1.24 9.14
C PHE A 71 9.07 -1.20 9.89
N ASN A 72 9.01 -1.90 11.02
CA ASN A 72 7.76 -2.01 11.77
C ASN A 72 7.34 -0.67 12.40
N GLU A 73 8.29 0.17 12.78
CA GLU A 73 8.00 1.45 13.36
C GLU A 73 7.36 2.43 12.37
N ILE A 74 7.61 2.24 11.09
CA ILE A 74 7.13 3.17 10.06
C ILE A 74 5.95 2.61 9.29
N PHE A 75 6.01 1.33 8.93
CA PHE A 75 5.03 0.74 8.01
C PHE A 75 3.60 0.83 8.56
N HIS A 76 3.42 0.43 9.80
CA HIS A 76 2.08 0.39 10.39
C HIS A 76 1.49 1.79 10.63
N PRO A 77 2.23 2.74 11.23
CA PRO A 77 1.68 4.08 11.40
C PRO A 77 1.34 4.77 10.10
N VAL A 78 2.12 4.56 9.03
CA VAL A 78 1.80 5.13 7.73
C VAL A 78 0.48 4.58 7.22
N ALA A 79 0.27 3.26 7.37
CA ALA A 79 -0.99 2.65 6.94
C ALA A 79 -2.18 3.23 7.70
N VAL A 80 -2.03 3.43 9.00
CA VAL A 80 -3.09 4.01 9.83
C VAL A 80 -3.43 5.42 9.38
N GLN A 81 -2.40 6.25 9.13
CA GLN A 81 -2.62 7.61 8.67
C GLN A 81 -3.31 7.63 7.31
N LEU A 82 -2.94 6.72 6.40
CA LEU A 82 -3.58 6.67 5.10
C LEU A 82 -5.05 6.31 5.22
N ILE A 83 -5.39 5.39 6.12
CA ILE A 83 -6.78 5.03 6.35
C ILE A 83 -7.58 6.26 6.77
N GLU A 84 -6.99 7.12 7.60
CA GLU A 84 -7.66 8.31 8.07
C GLU A 84 -7.88 9.35 6.99
N HIS A 85 -7.00 9.39 5.98
CA HIS A 85 -7.06 10.41 4.94
C HIS A 85 -7.73 9.94 3.66
N CYS A 86 -7.92 8.64 3.48
CA CYS A 86 -8.58 8.13 2.28
C CYS A 86 -10.09 8.11 2.44
N ASP A 87 -10.78 8.24 1.32
CA ASP A 87 -12.24 8.18 1.31
C ASP A 87 -12.76 6.77 1.45
N ALA A 88 -11.99 5.79 1.01
CA ALA A 88 -12.41 4.40 1.04
C ALA A 88 -11.19 3.49 1.07
N VAL A 89 -11.41 2.23 1.42
CA VAL A 89 -10.37 1.22 1.43
C VAL A 89 -10.87 0.03 0.62
N LEU A 90 -10.05 -0.40 -0.35
CA LEU A 90 -10.32 -1.62 -1.09
C LEU A 90 -9.35 -2.68 -0.58
N ARG A 91 -9.89 -3.73 0.01
CA ARG A 91 -9.07 -4.82 0.50
C ARG A 91 -9.05 -5.95 -0.50
N ILE A 92 -7.86 -6.45 -0.82
CA ILE A 92 -7.71 -7.58 -1.72
C ILE A 92 -6.89 -8.66 -1.02
N GLY A 93 -7.03 -9.86 -1.49
CA GLY A 93 -6.33 -11.02 -0.93
C GLY A 93 -6.88 -11.44 0.38
#